data_95233aa04b884c7f608c86e50cbe493b
#
_entry.id   95233aa04b884c7f608c86e50cbe493b
#
_cell.length_a   1.000
_cell.length_b   1.000
_cell.length_c   1.000
_cell.angle_alpha   90.00
_cell.angle_beta   90.00
_cell.angle_gamma   90.00
#
_symmetry.space_group_name_H-M   'P 1'
#
loop_
_entity.id
_entity.type
_entity.pdbx_description
1 polymer ?
#
loop_
_entity_poly.entity_id
_entity_poly.type
_entity_poly.pdbx_seq_one_letter_code
_entity_poly.pdbx_strand_id
1 'polypeptide(L)'
;MQENTPLTQSLVYELTRQNQGILIDLKEADNTIAQLKLEQCVLKDGHFELLLRLAKANEKIDQLTVKLADAHSEIARLSVVLQNNKT
;
A
#
# COMPACT_ATOMS: atom_id res chain seq x y z
N MET A 1 -37.41 -54.40 -10.63
CA MET A 1 -36.13 -54.15 -10.05
C MET A 1 -36.04 -52.76 -9.51
N GLN A 2 -35.72 -52.65 -8.28
CA GLN A 2 -35.65 -51.30 -7.65
C GLN A 2 -34.27 -50.76 -7.73
N GLU A 3 -34.16 -49.65 -8.40
CA GLU A 3 -32.89 -48.96 -8.57
C GLU A 3 -32.59 -48.02 -7.40
N ASN A 4 -33.67 -47.54 -6.74
CA ASN A 4 -33.52 -46.63 -5.62
C ASN A 4 -33.56 -47.37 -4.32
N THR A 5 -32.44 -47.83 -3.85
CA THR A 5 -32.32 -48.38 -2.52
C THR A 5 -32.15 -47.30 -1.50
N PRO A 6 -32.50 -47.53 -0.23
CA PRO A 6 -32.23 -46.55 0.83
C PRO A 6 -30.77 -46.09 0.89
N LEU A 7 -29.83 -47.02 0.58
CA LEU A 7 -28.42 -46.69 0.55
C LEU A 7 -28.10 -45.67 -0.56
N THR A 8 -28.66 -45.90 -1.77
CA THR A 8 -28.45 -45.00 -2.91
C THR A 8 -29.02 -43.60 -2.62
N GLN A 9 -30.23 -43.54 -2.05
CA GLN A 9 -30.85 -42.26 -1.66
C GLN A 9 -30.02 -41.57 -0.62
N SER A 10 -29.45 -42.28 0.34
CA SER A 10 -28.62 -41.72 1.38
C SER A 10 -27.34 -41.13 0.80
N LEU A 11 -26.71 -41.82 -0.18
CA LEU A 11 -25.52 -41.30 -0.87
C LEU A 11 -25.82 -40.06 -1.66
N VAL A 12 -26.92 -40.03 -2.39
CA VAL A 12 -27.31 -38.83 -3.17
C VAL A 12 -27.54 -37.64 -2.23
N TYR A 13 -28.24 -37.87 -1.13
CA TYR A 13 -28.45 -36.82 -0.14
C TYR A 13 -27.14 -36.28 0.42
N GLU A 14 -26.23 -37.16 0.79
CA GLU A 14 -24.94 -36.80 1.36
C GLU A 14 -24.09 -36.01 0.37
N LEU A 15 -24.04 -36.45 -0.90
CA LEU A 15 -23.31 -35.74 -1.94
C LEU A 15 -23.89 -34.35 -2.21
N THR A 16 -25.22 -34.24 -2.23
CA THR A 16 -25.89 -32.95 -2.40
C THR A 16 -25.52 -32.00 -1.28
N ARG A 17 -25.54 -32.49 -0.05
CA ARG A 17 -25.17 -31.69 1.12
C ARG A 17 -23.72 -31.25 1.06
N GLN A 18 -22.80 -32.14 0.68
CA GLN A 18 -21.39 -31.79 0.52
C GLN A 18 -21.18 -30.76 -0.58
N ASN A 19 -21.88 -30.90 -1.70
CA ASN A 19 -21.78 -29.93 -2.81
C ASN A 19 -22.31 -28.55 -2.39
N GLN A 20 -23.37 -28.50 -1.63
CA GLN A 20 -23.88 -27.23 -1.08
C GLN A 20 -22.85 -26.58 -0.16
N GLY A 21 -22.20 -27.36 0.69
CA GLY A 21 -21.15 -26.86 1.55
C GLY A 21 -19.97 -26.30 0.77
N ILE A 22 -19.55 -26.99 -0.29
CA ILE A 22 -18.47 -26.54 -1.17
C ILE A 22 -18.85 -25.23 -1.85
N LEU A 23 -20.10 -25.08 -2.32
CA LEU A 23 -20.54 -23.85 -2.96
C LEU A 23 -20.53 -22.67 -1.98
N ILE A 24 -20.92 -22.90 -0.74
CA ILE A 24 -20.85 -21.87 0.30
C ILE A 24 -19.40 -21.46 0.54
N ASP A 25 -18.50 -22.42 0.65
CA ASP A 25 -17.07 -22.16 0.87
C ASP A 25 -16.45 -21.38 -0.30
N LEU A 26 -16.83 -21.71 -1.53
CA LEU A 26 -16.38 -21.00 -2.72
C LEU A 26 -16.87 -19.57 -2.72
N LYS A 27 -18.11 -19.33 -2.35
CA LYS A 27 -18.68 -18.00 -2.27
C LYS A 27 -17.96 -17.15 -1.23
N GLU A 28 -17.66 -17.72 -0.07
CA GLU A 28 -16.90 -17.04 0.97
C GLU A 28 -15.49 -16.71 0.52
N ALA A 29 -14.85 -17.64 -0.18
CA ALA A 29 -13.51 -17.41 -0.74
C ALA A 29 -13.53 -16.28 -1.77
N ASP A 30 -14.52 -16.25 -2.65
CA ASP A 30 -14.67 -15.17 -3.63
C ASP A 30 -14.86 -13.81 -2.95
N ASN A 31 -15.67 -13.75 -1.91
CA ASN A 31 -15.88 -12.53 -1.14
C ASN A 31 -14.58 -12.07 -0.47
N THR A 32 -13.79 -12.99 0.07
CA THR A 32 -12.50 -12.70 0.68
C THR A 32 -11.52 -12.16 -0.35
N ILE A 33 -11.47 -12.78 -1.53
CA ILE A 33 -10.61 -12.33 -2.62
C ILE A 33 -10.99 -10.92 -3.06
N ALA A 34 -12.28 -10.64 -3.21
CA ALA A 34 -12.76 -9.32 -3.59
C ALA A 34 -12.34 -8.26 -2.55
N GLN A 35 -12.49 -8.58 -1.28
CA GLN A 35 -12.10 -7.69 -0.18
C GLN A 35 -10.59 -7.44 -0.18
N LEU A 36 -9.79 -8.49 -0.34
CA LEU A 36 -8.33 -8.36 -0.39
C LEU A 36 -7.88 -7.50 -1.57
N LYS A 37 -8.54 -7.62 -2.72
CA LYS A 37 -8.25 -6.78 -3.88
C LYS A 37 -8.53 -5.31 -3.60
N LEU A 38 -9.64 -5.01 -2.93
CA LEU A 38 -9.95 -3.63 -2.52
C LEU A 38 -8.90 -3.08 -1.56
N GLU A 39 -8.53 -3.86 -0.54
CA GLU A 39 -7.51 -3.47 0.42
C GLU A 39 -6.17 -3.22 -0.27
N GLN A 40 -5.82 -4.06 -1.25
CA GLN A 40 -4.60 -3.89 -2.03
C GLN A 40 -4.62 -2.58 -2.82
N CYS A 41 -5.75 -2.21 -3.42
CA CYS A 41 -5.89 -0.94 -4.13
C CYS A 41 -5.70 0.25 -3.18
N VAL A 42 -6.32 0.20 -2.00
CA VAL A 42 -6.17 1.26 -1.00
C VAL A 42 -4.71 1.39 -0.56
N LEU A 43 -4.03 0.26 -0.33
CA LEU A 43 -2.61 0.27 0.05
C LEU A 43 -1.72 0.83 -1.05
N LYS A 44 -1.99 0.49 -2.31
CA LYS A 44 -1.25 1.03 -3.45
C LYS A 44 -1.42 2.54 -3.57
N ASP A 45 -2.63 3.03 -3.40
CA ASP A 45 -2.90 4.47 -3.46
C ASP A 45 -2.20 5.20 -2.33
N GLY A 46 -2.26 4.65 -1.12
CA GLY A 46 -1.56 5.21 0.04
C GLY A 46 -0.05 5.22 -0.15
N HIS A 47 0.51 4.14 -0.71
CA HIS A 47 1.92 4.04 -1.01
C HIS A 47 2.35 5.10 -2.03
N PHE A 48 1.57 5.26 -3.10
CA PHE A 48 1.83 6.26 -4.12
C PHE A 48 1.81 7.67 -3.52
N GLU A 49 0.83 7.97 -2.66
CA GLU A 49 0.76 9.27 -1.99
C GLU A 49 1.98 9.52 -1.11
N LEU A 50 2.44 8.50 -0.37
CA LEU A 50 3.65 8.62 0.45
C LEU A 50 4.88 8.88 -0.39
N LEU A 51 4.99 8.24 -1.56
CA LEU A 51 6.09 8.51 -2.49
C LEU A 51 6.07 9.94 -2.99
N LEU A 52 4.89 10.50 -3.29
CA LEU A 52 4.76 11.90 -3.69
C LEU A 52 5.18 12.84 -2.58
N ARG A 53 4.78 12.56 -1.35
CA ARG A 53 5.18 13.36 -0.18
C ARG A 53 6.69 13.30 0.03
N LEU A 54 7.28 12.13 -0.13
CA LEU A 54 8.72 11.97 0.00
C LEU A 54 9.47 12.77 -1.06
N ALA A 55 9.00 12.72 -2.31
CA ALA A 55 9.60 13.49 -3.39
C ALA A 55 9.55 15.00 -3.12
N LYS A 56 8.41 15.49 -2.63
CA LYS A 56 8.26 16.92 -2.27
C LYS A 56 9.16 17.29 -1.10
N ALA A 57 9.28 16.43 -0.10
CA ALA A 57 10.15 16.67 1.03
C ALA A 57 11.61 16.73 0.60
N ASN A 58 12.04 15.83 -0.28
CA ASN A 58 13.39 15.82 -0.81
C ASN A 58 13.70 17.08 -1.62
N GLU A 59 12.75 17.53 -2.43
CA GLU A 59 12.87 18.77 -3.18
C GLU A 59 13.08 19.95 -2.24
N LYS A 60 12.28 20.01 -1.17
CA LYS A 60 12.40 21.08 -0.17
C LYS A 60 13.74 21.02 0.55
N ILE A 61 14.24 19.82 0.87
CA ILE A 61 15.56 19.65 1.48
C ILE A 61 16.64 20.17 0.55
N ASP A 62 16.56 19.87 -0.74
CA ASP A 62 17.52 20.36 -1.72
C ASP A 62 17.51 21.89 -1.80
N GLN A 63 16.32 22.49 -1.83
CA GLN A 63 16.18 23.95 -1.84
C GLN A 63 16.79 24.57 -0.59
N LEU A 64 16.51 24.01 0.58
CA LEU A 64 17.04 24.50 1.85
C LEU A 64 18.55 24.35 1.92
N THR A 65 19.09 23.25 1.38
CA THR A 65 20.54 23.01 1.31
C THR A 65 21.22 24.09 0.49
N VAL A 66 20.64 24.45 -0.66
CA VAL A 66 21.17 25.51 -1.51
C VAL A 66 21.13 26.85 -0.77
N LYS A 67 20.01 27.17 -0.13
CA LYS A 67 19.88 28.42 0.63
C LYS A 67 20.88 28.48 1.78
N LEU A 68 21.12 27.38 2.46
CA LEU A 68 22.09 27.32 3.55
C LEU A 68 23.50 27.54 3.03
N ALA A 69 23.86 26.92 1.91
CA ALA A 69 25.16 27.13 1.27
C ALA A 69 25.36 28.58 0.87
N ASP A 70 24.33 29.21 0.30
CA ASP A 70 24.37 30.62 -0.07
C ASP A 70 24.53 31.53 1.15
N ALA A 71 23.83 31.21 2.24
CA ALA A 71 23.95 31.97 3.49
C ALA A 71 25.37 31.84 4.07
N HIS A 72 25.94 30.65 4.06
CA HIS A 72 27.32 30.45 4.53
C HIS A 72 28.33 31.21 3.68
N SER A 73 28.14 31.25 2.37
CA SER A 73 28.99 32.02 1.47
C SER A 73 28.87 33.51 1.79
N GLU A 74 27.67 34.01 2.03
CA GLU A 74 27.44 35.41 2.38
C GLU A 74 28.09 35.76 3.71
N ILE A 75 27.97 34.89 4.71
CA ILE A 75 28.62 35.09 6.02
C ILE A 75 30.15 35.16 5.86
N ALA A 76 30.70 34.26 5.08
CA ALA A 76 32.15 34.25 4.81
C ALA A 76 32.60 35.55 4.15
N ARG A 77 31.83 36.02 3.15
CA ARG A 77 32.11 37.27 2.46
C ARG A 77 32.09 38.46 3.41
N LEU A 78 31.04 38.53 4.23
CA LEU A 78 30.93 39.63 5.20
C LEU A 78 32.01 39.60 6.26
N SER A 79 32.44 38.39 6.68
CA SER A 79 33.52 38.25 7.63
C SER A 79 34.82 38.81 7.09
N VAL A 80 35.13 38.55 5.83
CA VAL A 80 36.33 39.09 5.16
C VAL A 80 36.25 40.62 5.08
N VAL A 81 35.10 41.16 4.67
CA VAL A 81 34.91 42.60 4.58
C VAL A 81 35.08 43.24 5.95
N LEU A 82 34.52 42.66 7.00
CA LEU A 82 34.66 43.16 8.34
C LEU A 82 36.08 43.16 8.85
N GLN A 83 36.86 42.11 8.55
CA GLN A 83 38.28 42.06 8.91
C GLN A 83 39.07 43.12 8.19
N ASN A 84 38.78 43.31 6.90
CA ASN A 84 39.49 44.37 6.12
C ASN A 84 39.19 45.77 6.66
N ASN A 85 37.98 46.00 7.17
CA ASN A 85 37.67 47.30 7.74
C ASN A 85 38.28 47.56 9.11
N LYS A 86 38.76 46.53 9.80
CA LYS A 86 39.45 46.66 11.07
C LYS A 86 40.91 47.06 10.95
N THR A 87 41.48 46.89 9.78
CA THR A 87 42.86 47.29 9.52
C THR A 87 42.90 48.66 8.93
#